data_5911a126715290d85009bbfe49c02529
#
_entry.id   5911a126715290d85009bbfe49c02529
#
_cell.length_a   1.000
_cell.length_b   1.000
_cell.length_c   1.000
_cell.angle_alpha   90.00
_cell.angle_beta   90.00
_cell.angle_gamma   90.00
#
_symmetry.space_group_name_H-M   'P 1'
#
loop_
_entity.id
_entity.type
_entity.pdbx_description
1 polymer ?
#
loop_
_entity_poly.entity_id
_entity_poly.type
_entity_poly.pdbx_seq_one_letter_code
_entity_poly.pdbx_strand_id
1 'polypeptide(L)'
;MRLDLTKRSDYAIRAMLALTMAPAGLVSSRKIAEEMKIPPRFLPQIMGDLTRAALVEAHPGRAGGYKLAKPASSVSILTVIEAVEGDPHRQICVMRGTACGADGECGVHDVFFAAEGAILKELRGATLQSIIDAYQAKLAAAATATAAAAAN
;
A
#
# COMPACT_ATOMS: atom_id res chain seq x y z
N MET A 1 15.78 -0.35 -14.86
CA MET A 1 14.72 -1.19 -14.27
C MET A 1 13.92 -0.31 -13.32
N ARG A 2 12.61 -0.24 -13.45
CA ARG A 2 11.74 0.55 -12.58
C ARG A 2 10.83 -0.42 -11.82
N LEU A 3 10.71 -0.22 -10.53
CA LEU A 3 9.75 -0.92 -9.66
C LEU A 3 8.55 0.00 -9.46
N ASP A 4 7.69 0.07 -10.47
CA ASP A 4 6.52 0.94 -10.40
C ASP A 4 5.31 0.13 -9.89
N LEU A 5 4.69 0.65 -8.85
CA LEU A 5 3.36 0.18 -8.45
C LEU A 5 2.32 0.58 -9.52
N THR A 6 1.32 -0.26 -9.70
CA THR A 6 0.16 0.13 -10.51
C THR A 6 -0.55 1.31 -9.84
N LYS A 7 -1.31 2.07 -10.61
CA LYS A 7 -2.14 3.16 -10.05
C LYS A 7 -3.14 2.65 -9.01
N ARG A 8 -3.60 1.41 -9.19
CA ARG A 8 -4.56 0.77 -8.28
C ARG A 8 -3.91 0.48 -6.93
N SER A 9 -2.72 -0.13 -6.92
CA SER A 9 -1.94 -0.36 -5.71
C SER A 9 -1.52 0.94 -5.02
N ASP A 10 -1.04 1.94 -5.76
CA ASP A 10 -0.70 3.26 -5.24
C ASP A 10 -1.89 3.90 -4.51
N TYR A 11 -3.06 3.93 -5.12
CA TYR A 11 -4.26 4.51 -4.51
C TYR A 11 -4.76 3.69 -3.31
N ALA A 12 -4.68 2.35 -3.37
CA ALA A 12 -5.05 1.49 -2.25
C ALA A 12 -4.17 1.74 -1.02
N ILE A 13 -2.86 1.80 -1.20
CA ILE A 13 -1.91 2.10 -0.12
C ILE A 13 -2.22 3.49 0.47
N ARG A 14 -2.40 4.52 -0.36
CA ARG A 14 -2.75 5.87 0.14
C ARG A 14 -4.06 5.88 0.91
N ALA A 15 -5.09 5.20 0.43
CA ALA A 15 -6.37 5.11 1.14
C ALA A 15 -6.21 4.45 2.51
N MET A 16 -5.45 3.35 2.59
CA MET A 16 -5.16 2.67 3.86
C MET A 16 -4.35 3.53 4.82
N LEU A 17 -3.37 4.30 4.33
CA LEU A 17 -2.62 5.25 5.15
C LEU A 17 -3.51 6.38 5.67
N ALA A 18 -4.45 6.90 4.86
CA ALA A 18 -5.42 7.89 5.33
C ALA A 18 -6.26 7.37 6.50
N LEU A 19 -6.72 6.12 6.42
CA LEU A 19 -7.47 5.47 7.50
C LEU A 19 -6.60 5.24 8.74
N THR A 20 -5.31 4.94 8.56
CA THR A 20 -4.36 4.74 9.66
C THR A 20 -4.07 6.06 10.41
N MET A 21 -3.96 7.17 9.69
CA MET A 21 -3.68 8.50 10.27
C MET A 21 -4.93 9.16 10.86
N ALA A 22 -6.12 8.69 10.53
CA ALA A 22 -7.34 9.29 11.01
C ALA A 22 -7.50 9.07 12.52
N PRO A 23 -7.95 10.08 13.29
CA PRO A 23 -8.40 9.85 14.65
C PRO A 23 -9.56 8.85 14.65
N ALA A 24 -9.77 8.18 15.79
CA ALA A 24 -10.81 7.16 15.92
C ALA A 24 -12.15 7.64 15.31
N GLY A 25 -12.69 6.89 14.34
CA GLY A 25 -13.93 7.22 13.66
C GLY A 25 -13.98 6.83 12.20
N LEU A 26 -15.06 7.21 11.54
CA LEU A 26 -15.28 6.96 10.11
C LEU A 26 -14.68 8.09 9.27
N VAL A 27 -13.99 7.74 8.21
CA VAL A 27 -13.47 8.70 7.23
C VAL A 27 -14.31 8.60 5.96
N SER A 28 -14.89 9.71 5.52
CA SER A 28 -15.71 9.73 4.30
C SER A 28 -14.84 9.51 3.04
N SER A 29 -15.42 8.91 1.99
CA SER A 29 -14.78 8.77 0.68
C SER A 29 -14.22 10.09 0.17
N ARG A 30 -14.98 11.17 0.31
CA ARG A 30 -14.58 12.50 -0.15
C ARG A 30 -13.29 12.95 0.55
N LYS A 31 -13.22 12.82 1.87
CA LYS A 31 -12.04 13.19 2.65
C LYS A 31 -10.80 12.38 2.23
N ILE A 32 -10.95 11.05 2.06
CA ILE A 32 -9.85 10.20 1.58
C ILE A 32 -9.37 10.66 0.20
N ALA A 33 -10.30 10.93 -0.73
CA ALA A 33 -9.96 11.35 -2.08
C ALA A 33 -9.20 12.68 -2.10
N GLU A 34 -9.65 13.67 -1.34
CA GLU A 34 -9.07 15.01 -1.26
C GLU A 34 -7.69 14.99 -0.60
N GLU A 35 -7.56 14.39 0.59
CA GLU A 35 -6.30 14.35 1.35
C GLU A 35 -5.21 13.55 0.64
N MET A 36 -5.58 12.43 0.02
CA MET A 36 -4.63 11.54 -0.65
C MET A 36 -4.47 11.79 -2.15
N LYS A 37 -5.14 12.81 -2.68
CA LYS A 37 -5.12 13.17 -4.11
C LYS A 37 -5.46 11.96 -5.00
N ILE A 38 -6.46 11.18 -4.58
CA ILE A 38 -6.98 10.04 -5.34
C ILE A 38 -8.15 10.55 -6.18
N PRO A 39 -8.16 10.33 -7.52
CA PRO A 39 -9.30 10.73 -8.32
C PRO A 39 -10.58 10.03 -7.86
N PRO A 40 -11.68 10.76 -7.56
CA PRO A 40 -12.87 10.21 -6.91
C PRO A 40 -13.48 8.98 -7.62
N ARG A 41 -13.34 8.91 -8.95
CA ARG A 41 -13.85 7.80 -9.78
C ARG A 41 -13.23 6.44 -9.47
N PHE A 42 -12.00 6.39 -8.95
CA PHE A 42 -11.31 5.14 -8.64
C PHE A 42 -11.58 4.64 -7.21
N LEU A 43 -11.90 5.57 -6.30
CA LEU A 43 -12.00 5.25 -4.88
C LEU A 43 -13.08 4.20 -4.56
N PRO A 44 -14.30 4.22 -5.13
CA PRO A 44 -15.34 3.24 -4.83
C PRO A 44 -14.89 1.80 -5.13
N GLN A 45 -14.21 1.57 -6.25
CA GLN A 45 -13.72 0.25 -6.61
C GLN A 45 -12.63 -0.21 -5.65
N ILE A 46 -11.65 0.65 -5.35
CA ILE A 46 -10.55 0.35 -4.43
C ILE A 46 -11.09 0.02 -3.03
N MET A 47 -11.98 0.85 -2.50
CA MET A 47 -12.59 0.61 -1.19
C MET A 47 -13.44 -0.65 -1.17
N GLY A 48 -14.10 -0.98 -2.28
CA GLY A 48 -14.82 -2.24 -2.45
C GLY A 48 -13.90 -3.45 -2.40
N ASP A 49 -12.74 -3.39 -3.04
CA ASP A 49 -11.73 -4.46 -3.02
C ASP A 49 -11.15 -4.65 -1.61
N LEU A 50 -10.79 -3.56 -0.95
CA LEU A 50 -10.28 -3.56 0.43
C LEU A 50 -11.32 -4.08 1.44
N THR A 51 -12.60 -3.76 1.23
CA THR A 51 -13.70 -4.27 2.07
C THR A 51 -13.90 -5.78 1.85
N ARG A 52 -13.86 -6.26 0.60
CA ARG A 52 -13.92 -7.71 0.29
C ARG A 52 -12.76 -8.50 0.91
N ALA A 53 -11.59 -7.89 0.98
CA ALA A 53 -10.42 -8.46 1.64
C ALA A 53 -10.45 -8.36 3.17
N ALA A 54 -11.53 -7.83 3.77
CA ALA A 54 -11.67 -7.60 5.21
C ALA A 54 -10.52 -6.75 5.81
N LEU A 55 -10.02 -5.79 5.04
CA LEU A 55 -9.04 -4.79 5.50
C LEU A 55 -9.72 -3.49 5.94
N VAL A 56 -10.91 -3.24 5.41
CA VAL A 56 -11.70 -2.03 5.66
C VAL A 56 -13.14 -2.41 5.99
N GLU A 57 -13.72 -1.73 6.95
CA GLU A 57 -15.17 -1.73 7.21
C GLU A 57 -15.81 -0.51 6.55
N ALA A 58 -16.87 -0.75 5.76
CA ALA A 58 -17.66 0.28 5.12
C ALA A 58 -18.96 0.50 5.91
N HIS A 59 -19.27 1.72 6.28
CA HIS A 59 -20.50 2.12 6.96
C HIS A 59 -21.32 2.99 6.02
N PRO A 60 -22.47 2.52 5.52
CA PRO A 60 -23.32 3.28 4.61
C PRO A 60 -24.05 4.42 5.34
N GLY A 61 -24.52 5.39 4.58
CA GLY A 61 -25.38 6.47 5.09
C GLY A 61 -24.74 7.86 5.05
N ARG A 62 -25.51 8.86 5.44
CA ARG A 62 -25.14 10.29 5.35
C ARG A 62 -23.93 10.65 6.24
N ALA A 63 -23.82 10.00 7.40
CA ALA A 63 -22.68 10.10 8.33
C ALA A 63 -21.72 8.90 8.19
N GLY A 64 -21.81 8.15 7.09
CA GLY A 64 -21.04 6.96 6.84
C GLY A 64 -19.60 7.26 6.41
N GLY A 65 -18.86 6.19 6.18
CA GLY A 65 -17.48 6.26 5.78
C GLY A 65 -16.80 4.91 5.95
N TYR A 66 -15.50 4.96 6.09
CA TYR A 66 -14.63 3.79 6.18
C TYR A 66 -13.74 3.87 7.40
N LYS A 67 -13.41 2.72 7.97
CA LYS A 67 -12.37 2.57 8.99
C LYS A 67 -11.59 1.29 8.75
N LEU A 68 -10.43 1.15 9.38
CA LEU A 68 -9.68 -0.11 9.35
C LEU A 68 -10.48 -1.22 10.04
N ALA A 69 -10.51 -2.40 9.43
CA ALA A 69 -11.11 -3.61 10.00
C ALA A 69 -10.15 -4.34 10.94
N LYS A 70 -8.84 -4.03 10.86
CA LYS A 70 -7.78 -4.65 11.65
C LYS A 70 -6.80 -3.60 12.15
N PRO A 71 -6.04 -3.86 13.22
CA PRO A 71 -4.99 -2.95 13.67
C PRO A 71 -3.97 -2.67 12.54
N ALA A 72 -3.55 -1.42 12.38
CA ALA A 72 -2.60 -1.01 11.35
C ALA A 72 -1.25 -1.78 11.44
N SER A 73 -0.87 -2.20 12.64
CA SER A 73 0.33 -3.02 12.89
C SER A 73 0.23 -4.46 12.37
N SER A 74 -0.99 -4.94 12.06
CA SER A 74 -1.21 -6.28 11.51
C SER A 74 -1.46 -6.30 10.00
N VAL A 75 -1.49 -5.15 9.33
CA VAL A 75 -1.74 -5.04 7.89
C VAL A 75 -0.45 -4.62 7.19
N SER A 76 0.12 -5.52 6.37
CA SER A 76 1.32 -5.23 5.58
C SER A 76 1.00 -4.51 4.27
N ILE A 77 1.99 -3.85 3.70
CA ILE A 77 1.87 -3.24 2.36
C ILE A 77 1.58 -4.31 1.31
N LEU A 78 2.21 -5.49 1.44
CA LEU A 78 1.94 -6.61 0.53
C LEU A 78 0.46 -7.01 0.58
N THR A 79 -0.11 -7.16 1.78
CA THR A 79 -1.53 -7.52 1.94
C THR A 79 -2.47 -6.51 1.28
N VAL A 80 -2.13 -5.22 1.30
CA VAL A 80 -2.91 -4.18 0.61
C VAL A 80 -2.81 -4.34 -0.92
N ILE A 81 -1.61 -4.63 -1.44
CA ILE A 81 -1.40 -4.86 -2.87
C ILE A 81 -2.18 -6.09 -3.33
N GLU A 82 -2.07 -7.21 -2.61
CA GLU A 82 -2.78 -8.46 -2.91
C GLU A 82 -4.31 -8.28 -2.92
N ALA A 83 -4.85 -7.45 -2.05
CA ALA A 83 -6.27 -7.15 -2.00
C ALA A 83 -6.82 -6.50 -3.28
N VAL A 84 -6.02 -5.73 -4.00
CA VAL A 84 -6.46 -4.99 -5.19
C VAL A 84 -5.94 -5.56 -6.51
N GLU A 85 -4.79 -6.22 -6.52
CA GLU A 85 -4.19 -6.81 -7.73
C GLU A 85 -4.42 -8.31 -7.84
N GLY A 86 -4.71 -8.98 -6.73
CA GLY A 86 -4.66 -10.43 -6.60
C GLY A 86 -3.25 -10.93 -6.27
N ASP A 87 -3.03 -12.24 -6.43
CA ASP A 87 -1.77 -12.87 -6.10
C ASP A 87 -0.61 -12.31 -6.95
N PRO A 88 0.38 -11.66 -6.34
CA PRO A 88 1.55 -11.14 -7.04
C PRO A 88 2.49 -12.26 -7.53
N HIS A 89 2.35 -13.48 -7.00
CA HIS A 89 3.17 -14.65 -7.38
C HIS A 89 2.81 -15.25 -8.75
N ARG A 90 2.12 -14.52 -9.61
CA ARG A 90 2.01 -14.93 -11.01
C ARG A 90 3.42 -15.02 -11.58
N GLN A 91 3.92 -16.24 -11.74
CA GLN A 91 5.20 -16.54 -12.36
C GLN A 91 5.17 -16.13 -13.84
N ILE A 92 5.25 -14.83 -14.06
CA ILE A 92 5.36 -14.26 -15.40
C ILE A 92 6.84 -14.13 -15.68
N CYS A 93 7.31 -14.78 -16.74
CA CYS A 93 8.67 -14.71 -17.18
C CYS A 93 9.05 -13.25 -17.50
N VAL A 94 10.05 -12.71 -16.82
CA VAL A 94 10.53 -11.32 -16.98
C VAL A 94 11.01 -11.07 -18.42
N MET A 95 11.52 -12.12 -19.10
CA MET A 95 12.03 -12.02 -20.47
C MET A 95 10.93 -12.14 -21.54
N ARG A 96 9.89 -12.91 -21.29
CA ARG A 96 8.87 -13.27 -22.30
C ARG A 96 7.49 -12.68 -22.02
N GLY A 97 7.22 -12.20 -20.80
CA GLY A 97 5.90 -11.66 -20.40
C GLY A 97 4.77 -12.72 -20.36
N THR A 98 5.10 -14.00 -20.44
CA THR A 98 4.18 -15.13 -20.35
C THR A 98 4.54 -16.02 -19.18
N ALA A 99 3.70 -17.04 -18.87
CA ALA A 99 4.05 -18.01 -17.84
C ALA A 99 5.45 -18.58 -18.06
N CYS A 100 6.25 -18.70 -16.99
CA CYS A 100 7.59 -19.26 -17.09
C CYS A 100 7.49 -20.75 -17.34
N GLY A 101 7.85 -21.19 -18.57
CA GLY A 101 7.91 -22.61 -18.96
C GLY A 101 9.32 -23.18 -18.87
N ALA A 102 10.24 -22.51 -18.20
CA ALA A 102 11.60 -22.98 -18.04
C ALA A 102 11.69 -23.84 -16.77
N ASP A 103 11.48 -25.14 -16.91
CA ASP A 103 11.60 -26.14 -15.85
C ASP A 103 13.07 -26.26 -15.36
N GLY A 104 13.61 -25.17 -14.79
CA GLY A 104 14.95 -25.12 -14.20
C GLY A 104 16.12 -24.88 -15.16
N GLU A 105 15.91 -24.73 -16.45
CA GLU A 105 16.99 -24.58 -17.44
C GLU A 105 17.39 -23.12 -17.74
N CYS A 106 16.69 -22.13 -17.17
CA CYS A 106 16.96 -20.73 -17.43
C CYS A 106 17.72 -20.08 -16.26
N GLY A 107 19.03 -19.87 -16.39
CA GLY A 107 19.85 -19.24 -15.36
C GLY A 107 19.44 -17.82 -14.99
N VAL A 108 18.63 -17.13 -15.81
CA VAL A 108 18.06 -15.82 -15.53
C VAL A 108 16.86 -15.92 -14.59
N HIS A 109 16.10 -17.03 -14.65
CA HIS A 109 14.92 -17.27 -13.82
C HIS A 109 15.26 -17.19 -12.33
N ASP A 110 16.27 -17.90 -11.89
CA ASP A 110 16.62 -18.01 -10.46
C ASP A 110 17.01 -16.64 -9.87
N VAL A 111 17.73 -15.82 -10.64
CA VAL A 111 18.14 -14.49 -10.21
C VAL A 111 16.94 -13.56 -10.04
N PHE A 112 16.02 -13.55 -11.01
CA PHE A 112 14.82 -12.71 -10.93
C PHE A 112 13.83 -13.20 -9.89
N PHE A 113 13.68 -14.51 -9.74
CA PHE A 113 12.83 -15.11 -8.72
C PHE A 113 13.33 -14.78 -7.31
N ALA A 114 14.64 -14.84 -7.08
CA ALA A 114 15.24 -14.43 -5.81
C ALA A 114 15.03 -12.92 -5.54
N ALA A 115 15.18 -12.08 -6.56
CA ALA A 115 14.95 -10.63 -6.44
C ALA A 115 13.47 -10.31 -6.12
N GLU A 116 12.53 -10.97 -6.81
CA GLU A 116 11.11 -10.85 -6.53
C GLU A 116 10.78 -11.29 -5.10
N GLY A 117 11.30 -12.43 -4.66
CA GLY A 117 11.14 -12.92 -3.30
C GLY A 117 11.66 -11.93 -2.24
N ALA A 118 12.78 -11.27 -2.52
CA ALA A 118 13.32 -10.23 -1.63
C ALA A 118 12.37 -9.02 -1.54
N ILE A 119 11.84 -8.55 -2.67
CA ILE A 119 10.86 -7.45 -2.71
C ILE A 119 9.60 -7.82 -1.92
N LEU A 120 9.03 -8.99 -2.16
CA LEU A 120 7.83 -9.45 -1.47
C LEU A 120 8.06 -9.61 0.05
N LYS A 121 9.26 -10.05 0.45
CA LYS A 121 9.65 -10.13 1.86
C LYS A 121 9.65 -8.76 2.53
N GLU A 122 10.24 -7.74 1.89
CA GLU A 122 10.25 -6.37 2.41
C GLU A 122 8.84 -5.79 2.50
N LEU A 123 8.02 -5.95 1.46
CA LEU A 123 6.63 -5.48 1.46
C LEU A 123 5.76 -6.19 2.50
N ARG A 124 6.04 -7.46 2.81
CA ARG A 124 5.37 -8.21 3.86
C ARG A 124 5.79 -7.76 5.26
N GLY A 125 7.06 -7.37 5.44
CA GLY A 125 7.59 -6.86 6.71
C GLY A 125 7.13 -5.44 7.04
N ALA A 126 6.82 -4.62 6.02
CA ALA A 126 6.38 -3.25 6.18
C ALA A 126 4.88 -3.18 6.50
N THR A 127 4.50 -2.80 7.72
CA THR A 127 3.10 -2.60 8.13
C THR A 127 2.66 -1.15 7.92
N LEU A 128 1.33 -0.92 7.86
CA LEU A 128 0.79 0.44 7.80
C LEU A 128 1.28 1.29 8.99
N GLN A 129 1.33 0.71 10.19
CA GLN A 129 1.83 1.40 11.38
C GLN A 129 3.30 1.77 11.24
N SER A 130 4.16 0.83 10.84
CA SER A 130 5.59 1.10 10.70
C SER A 130 5.90 2.18 9.66
N ILE A 131 5.09 2.27 8.60
CA ILE A 131 5.20 3.34 7.59
C ILE A 131 4.86 4.71 8.18
N ILE A 132 3.77 4.79 8.94
CA ILE A 132 3.37 6.06 9.59
C ILE A 132 4.41 6.48 10.62
N ASP A 133 4.90 5.56 11.46
CA ASP A 133 5.92 5.85 12.47
C ASP A 133 7.21 6.38 11.82
N ALA A 134 7.67 5.74 10.74
CA ALA A 134 8.84 6.18 9.98
C ALA A 134 8.63 7.56 9.33
N TYR A 135 7.43 7.85 8.83
CA TYR A 135 7.09 9.13 8.25
C TYR A 135 7.09 10.24 9.31
N GLN A 136 6.47 10.01 10.47
CA GLN A 136 6.44 10.95 11.58
C GLN A 136 7.86 11.24 12.13
N ALA A 137 8.70 10.21 12.26
CA ALA A 137 10.09 10.39 12.67
C ALA A 137 10.89 11.27 11.70
N LYS A 138 10.68 11.11 10.38
CA LYS A 138 11.30 11.96 9.35
C LYS A 138 10.83 13.41 9.43
N LEU A 139 9.54 13.65 9.67
CA LEU A 139 8.99 15.01 9.85
C LEU A 139 9.57 15.69 11.09
N ALA A 140 9.67 14.98 12.20
CA ALA A 140 10.26 15.51 13.44
C ALA A 140 11.74 15.88 13.26
N ALA A 141 12.52 15.02 12.57
CA ALA A 141 13.92 15.29 12.26
C ALA A 141 14.09 16.50 11.33
N ALA A 142 13.22 16.66 10.33
CA ALA A 142 13.24 17.82 9.43
C ALA A 142 12.91 19.12 10.17
N ALA A 143 11.92 19.11 11.08
CA ALA A 143 11.56 20.27 11.89
C ALA A 143 12.69 20.73 12.80
N THR A 144 13.40 19.80 13.45
CA THR A 144 14.57 20.10 14.28
C THR A 144 15.73 20.67 13.47
N ALA A 145 15.99 20.15 12.28
CA ALA A 145 17.03 20.67 11.38
C ALA A 145 16.72 22.10 10.93
N THR A 146 15.47 22.41 10.60
CA THR A 146 15.04 23.75 10.20
C THR A 146 15.14 24.75 11.35
N ALA A 147 14.75 24.36 12.56
CA ALA A 147 14.87 25.20 13.75
C ALA A 147 16.33 25.51 14.10
N ALA A 148 17.23 24.53 13.96
CA ALA A 148 18.68 24.74 14.19
C ALA A 148 19.29 25.65 13.12
N ALA A 149 18.86 25.60 11.87
CA ALA A 149 19.32 26.49 10.79
C ALA A 149 18.82 27.94 10.95
N ALA A 150 17.66 28.15 11.57
CA ALA A 150 17.10 29.48 11.84
C ALA A 150 17.68 30.16 13.07
N ALA A 151 18.37 29.42 13.95
CA ALA A 151 18.99 29.93 15.18
C ALA A 151 20.47 30.33 15.00
N ASN A 152 21.04 30.20 13.80
CA ASN A 152 22.40 30.51 13.43
C ASN A 152 22.48 31.66 12.42
#